data_8bfd26fa8ede9af5319fbfe937baac97
#
_entry.id   8bfd26fa8ede9af5319fbfe937baac97
#
_cell.length_a   1.000
_cell.length_b   1.000
_cell.length_c   1.000
_cell.angle_alpha   90.00
_cell.angle_beta   90.00
_cell.angle_gamma   90.00
#
_symmetry.space_group_name_H-M   'P 1'
#
loop_
_entity.id
_entity.type
_entity.pdbx_description
1 polymer ?
#
loop_
_entity_poly.entity_id
_entity_poly.type
_entity_poly.pdbx_seq_one_letter_code
_entity_poly.pdbx_strand_id
1 'polypeptide(L)'
;SCELSPAIPHVLTIGEIEQITADYAQACATLKDCGFDGADLAFYDDQLPDQFWSPQTNHRRDRYGGVLENRLRFSLDVLEAIRGAVGREFIVGARVSGDDRLPGGLSPEELLEIIQRLDRTEQLDYFTVTGGTISTFRSRGWNIPSAYYGLGTFVTLAGRIRSTVNTPVIVTGRIVTPAQAEQVLKSGAADLVGMTRALI
;
A
#
# COMPACT_ATOMS: atom_id res chain seq x y z
N SER A 1 -6.06 1.96 -19.09
CA SER A 1 -6.23 3.41 -18.86
C SER A 1 -7.25 3.63 -17.76
N CYS A 2 -6.97 4.52 -16.85
CA CYS A 2 -7.89 4.95 -15.79
C CYS A 2 -9.04 5.76 -16.41
N GLU A 3 -10.28 5.58 -15.92
CA GLU A 3 -11.44 6.40 -16.37
C GLU A 3 -11.21 7.90 -16.16
N LEU A 4 -10.35 8.25 -15.20
CA LEU A 4 -10.05 9.62 -14.80
C LEU A 4 -8.85 10.23 -15.53
N SER A 5 -8.07 9.42 -16.26
CA SER A 5 -6.90 9.86 -17.02
C SER A 5 -6.84 9.14 -18.36
N PRO A 6 -7.10 9.83 -19.48
CA PRO A 6 -7.02 9.25 -20.81
C PRO A 6 -5.58 9.10 -21.34
N ALA A 7 -4.57 9.46 -20.52
CA ALA A 7 -3.17 9.35 -20.93
C ALA A 7 -2.78 7.87 -21.19
N ILE A 8 -2.06 7.65 -22.27
CA ILE A 8 -1.44 6.35 -22.56
C ILE A 8 -0.21 6.23 -21.68
N PRO A 9 -0.14 5.23 -20.77
CA PRO A 9 1.02 5.06 -19.91
C PRO A 9 2.27 4.71 -20.71
N HIS A 10 3.41 5.24 -20.31
CA HIS A 10 4.71 4.81 -20.79
C HIS A 10 5.06 3.44 -20.19
N VAL A 11 5.50 2.51 -21.03
CA VAL A 11 6.00 1.21 -20.57
C VAL A 11 7.47 1.36 -20.17
N LEU A 12 7.76 1.25 -18.87
CA LEU A 12 9.11 1.43 -18.34
C LEU A 12 10.10 0.41 -18.94
N THR A 13 11.28 0.86 -19.32
CA THR A 13 12.42 -0.01 -19.58
C THR A 13 13.00 -0.57 -18.28
N ILE A 14 13.86 -1.60 -18.38
CA ILE A 14 14.56 -2.14 -17.20
C ILE A 14 15.43 -1.07 -16.54
N GLY A 15 16.15 -0.26 -17.32
CA GLY A 15 16.98 0.82 -16.78
C GLY A 15 16.18 1.90 -16.05
N GLU A 16 14.97 2.23 -16.52
CA GLU A 16 14.08 3.16 -15.81
C GLU A 16 13.55 2.56 -14.50
N ILE A 17 13.26 1.26 -14.47
CA ILE A 17 12.86 0.55 -13.23
C ILE A 17 14.03 0.61 -12.22
N GLU A 18 15.25 0.32 -12.64
CA GLU A 18 16.44 0.37 -11.79
C GLU A 18 16.70 1.80 -11.28
N GLN A 19 16.53 2.82 -12.12
CA GLN A 19 16.66 4.22 -11.71
C GLN A 19 15.57 4.60 -10.69
N ILE A 20 14.30 4.25 -10.93
CA ILE A 20 13.22 4.54 -9.99
C ILE A 20 13.46 3.84 -8.65
N THR A 21 13.95 2.61 -8.66
CA THR A 21 14.34 1.88 -7.44
C THR A 21 15.40 2.65 -6.65
N ALA A 22 16.43 3.17 -7.33
CA ALA A 22 17.45 4.00 -6.71
C ALA A 22 16.88 5.33 -6.19
N ASP A 23 15.94 5.94 -6.91
CA ASP A 23 15.28 7.19 -6.51
C ASP A 23 14.46 7.02 -5.23
N TYR A 24 13.77 5.87 -5.03
CA TYR A 24 13.10 5.55 -3.76
C TYR A 24 14.10 5.50 -2.60
N ALA A 25 15.23 4.82 -2.79
CA ALA A 25 16.27 4.73 -1.77
C ALA A 25 16.87 6.10 -1.44
N GLN A 26 17.16 6.90 -2.46
CA GLN A 26 17.68 8.27 -2.29
C GLN A 26 16.69 9.19 -1.58
N ALA A 27 15.38 9.09 -1.91
CA ALA A 27 14.35 9.87 -1.24
C ALA A 27 14.27 9.54 0.26
N CYS A 28 14.31 8.25 0.62
CA CYS A 28 14.32 7.83 2.03
C CYS A 28 15.59 8.26 2.75
N ALA A 29 16.78 8.19 2.10
CA ALA A 29 18.02 8.68 2.67
C ALA A 29 17.94 10.19 2.94
N THR A 30 17.38 10.96 2.00
CA THR A 30 17.18 12.40 2.16
C THR A 30 16.25 12.72 3.35
N LEU A 31 15.14 11.97 3.49
CA LEU A 31 14.25 12.12 4.66
C LEU A 31 15.00 11.87 5.97
N LYS A 32 15.79 10.80 6.03
CA LYS A 32 16.63 10.48 7.20
C LYS A 32 17.62 11.60 7.54
N ASP A 33 18.32 12.12 6.52
CA ASP A 33 19.28 13.21 6.67
C ASP A 33 18.61 14.53 7.12
N CYS A 34 17.34 14.73 6.76
CA CYS A 34 16.51 15.83 7.23
C CYS A 34 15.95 15.64 8.66
N GLY A 35 16.24 14.52 9.31
CA GLY A 35 15.82 14.24 10.68
C GLY A 35 14.41 13.64 10.82
N PHE A 36 13.84 13.07 9.75
CA PHE A 36 12.61 12.28 9.84
C PHE A 36 12.90 10.91 10.44
N ASP A 37 11.95 10.37 11.20
CA ASP A 37 12.07 9.04 11.84
C ASP A 37 11.72 7.90 10.87
N GLY A 38 11.03 8.18 9.77
CA GLY A 38 10.60 7.16 8.81
C GLY A 38 9.89 7.68 7.57
N ALA A 39 9.47 6.74 6.73
CA ALA A 39 8.69 6.98 5.50
C ALA A 39 7.52 6.00 5.37
N ASP A 40 6.38 6.46 4.85
CA ASP A 40 5.20 5.65 4.51
C ASP A 40 5.13 5.51 2.99
N LEU A 41 5.40 4.32 2.47
CA LEU A 41 5.45 4.03 1.04
C LEU A 41 4.04 3.83 0.48
N ALA A 42 3.74 4.47 -0.64
CA ALA A 42 2.45 4.31 -1.31
C ALA A 42 2.45 3.07 -2.21
N PHE A 43 2.04 1.92 -1.66
CA PHE A 43 1.91 0.64 -2.36
C PHE A 43 0.42 0.32 -2.61
N TYR A 44 -0.35 1.30 -3.04
CA TYR A 44 -1.80 1.22 -3.26
C TYR A 44 -2.23 2.27 -4.29
N ASP A 45 -3.51 2.31 -4.64
CA ASP A 45 -4.18 3.44 -5.31
C ASP A 45 -3.59 3.76 -6.70
N ASP A 46 -3.32 2.71 -7.48
CA ASP A 46 -2.68 2.80 -8.80
C ASP A 46 -1.28 3.45 -8.79
N GLN A 47 -0.62 3.53 -7.63
CA GLN A 47 0.77 3.89 -7.58
C GLN A 47 1.64 2.81 -8.25
N LEU A 48 2.86 3.15 -8.59
CA LEU A 48 3.70 2.30 -9.42
C LEU A 48 3.86 0.86 -8.89
N PRO A 49 4.10 0.62 -7.57
CA PRO A 49 4.17 -0.76 -7.06
C PRO A 49 2.88 -1.54 -7.28
N ASP A 50 1.72 -0.94 -7.03
CA ASP A 50 0.41 -1.54 -7.23
C ASP A 50 0.15 -1.88 -8.70
N GLN A 51 0.55 -0.99 -9.62
CA GLN A 51 0.47 -1.25 -11.06
C GLN A 51 1.32 -2.45 -11.51
N PHE A 52 2.44 -2.74 -10.84
CA PHE A 52 3.24 -3.94 -11.12
C PHE A 52 2.56 -5.21 -10.63
N TRP A 53 1.80 -5.16 -9.54
CA TRP A 53 1.14 -6.33 -8.96
C TRP A 53 -0.01 -6.85 -9.82
N SER A 54 -0.81 -5.93 -10.38
CA SER A 54 -2.03 -6.28 -11.11
C SER A 54 -1.75 -6.77 -12.52
N PRO A 55 -2.27 -7.96 -12.91
CA PRO A 55 -2.17 -8.43 -14.28
C PRO A 55 -3.01 -7.59 -15.27
N GLN A 56 -3.91 -6.74 -14.76
CA GLN A 56 -4.69 -5.82 -15.57
C GLN A 56 -3.84 -4.64 -16.09
N THR A 57 -2.83 -4.24 -15.34
CA THR A 57 -1.92 -3.13 -15.70
C THR A 57 -0.55 -3.62 -16.12
N ASN A 58 -0.06 -4.72 -15.54
CA ASN A 58 1.25 -5.29 -15.83
C ASN A 58 1.17 -6.38 -16.90
N HIS A 59 1.37 -5.99 -18.16
CA HIS A 59 1.42 -6.91 -19.31
C HIS A 59 2.85 -7.32 -19.70
N ARG A 60 3.84 -7.10 -18.83
CA ARG A 60 5.25 -7.40 -19.07
C ARG A 60 5.50 -8.91 -19.20
N ARG A 61 6.52 -9.24 -20.00
CA ARG A 61 6.97 -10.62 -20.21
C ARG A 61 8.42 -10.84 -19.77
N ASP A 62 9.00 -9.86 -19.11
CA ASP A 62 10.34 -9.93 -18.53
C ASP A 62 10.29 -10.29 -17.03
N ARG A 63 11.42 -10.14 -16.33
CA ARG A 63 11.57 -10.47 -14.90
C ARG A 63 10.63 -9.71 -13.95
N TYR A 64 9.89 -8.70 -14.43
CA TYR A 64 8.94 -7.90 -13.66
C TYR A 64 7.47 -8.19 -14.01
N GLY A 65 7.19 -9.21 -14.83
CA GLY A 65 5.82 -9.53 -15.27
C GLY A 65 5.51 -11.03 -15.30
N GLY A 66 4.27 -11.36 -15.61
CA GLY A 66 3.79 -12.75 -15.66
C GLY A 66 3.38 -13.28 -14.28
N VAL A 67 4.09 -14.25 -13.72
CA VAL A 67 3.77 -14.86 -12.40
C VAL A 67 3.91 -13.85 -11.25
N LEU A 68 3.22 -14.10 -10.15
CA LEU A 68 3.17 -13.16 -9.01
C LEU A 68 4.56 -12.83 -8.46
N GLU A 69 5.48 -13.78 -8.40
CA GLU A 69 6.87 -13.58 -7.97
C GLU A 69 7.56 -12.47 -8.77
N ASN A 70 7.36 -12.46 -10.08
CA ASN A 70 7.94 -11.45 -10.96
C ASN A 70 7.22 -10.10 -10.81
N ARG A 71 5.89 -10.11 -10.67
CA ARG A 71 5.11 -8.88 -10.48
C ARG A 71 5.43 -8.19 -9.15
N LEU A 72 5.83 -8.94 -8.12
CA LEU A 72 6.28 -8.40 -6.82
C LEU A 72 7.72 -7.89 -6.84
N ARG A 73 8.53 -8.31 -7.80
CA ARG A 73 9.97 -8.01 -7.84
C ARG A 73 10.29 -6.53 -7.70
N PHE A 74 9.56 -5.66 -8.38
CA PHE A 74 9.79 -4.21 -8.26
C PHE A 74 9.65 -3.73 -6.80
N SER A 75 8.59 -4.14 -6.11
CA SER A 75 8.41 -3.76 -4.70
C SER A 75 9.49 -4.33 -3.79
N LEU A 76 9.96 -5.55 -4.05
CA LEU A 76 11.03 -6.18 -3.29
C LEU A 76 12.36 -5.47 -3.52
N ASP A 77 12.69 -5.15 -4.78
CA ASP A 77 13.90 -4.40 -5.15
C ASP A 77 13.90 -3.00 -4.49
N VAL A 78 12.74 -2.31 -4.47
CA VAL A 78 12.58 -1.01 -3.79
C VAL A 78 12.82 -1.14 -2.28
N LEU A 79 12.22 -2.12 -1.61
CA LEU A 79 12.40 -2.32 -0.17
C LEU A 79 13.86 -2.64 0.18
N GLU A 80 14.52 -3.50 -0.59
CA GLU A 80 15.93 -3.84 -0.41
C GLU A 80 16.82 -2.61 -0.58
N ALA A 81 16.60 -1.81 -1.63
CA ALA A 81 17.35 -0.59 -1.89
C ALA A 81 17.16 0.46 -0.78
N ILE A 82 15.93 0.67 -0.30
CA ILE A 82 15.64 1.56 0.82
C ILE A 82 16.38 1.09 2.07
N ARG A 83 16.26 -0.19 2.45
CA ARG A 83 16.95 -0.71 3.64
C ARG A 83 18.46 -0.63 3.55
N GLY A 84 19.03 -0.84 2.36
CA GLY A 84 20.45 -0.63 2.10
C GLY A 84 20.90 0.81 2.36
N ALA A 85 20.05 1.79 2.04
CA ALA A 85 20.35 3.22 2.20
C ALA A 85 20.12 3.74 3.62
N VAL A 86 19.04 3.30 4.30
CA VAL A 86 18.62 3.90 5.58
C VAL A 86 18.86 3.00 6.80
N GLY A 87 19.09 1.69 6.60
CA GLY A 87 19.26 0.73 7.69
C GLY A 87 17.95 0.37 8.40
N ARG A 88 18.05 -0.31 9.56
CA ARG A 88 16.90 -0.82 10.32
C ARG A 88 16.32 0.19 11.32
N GLU A 89 17.08 1.19 11.73
CA GLU A 89 16.64 2.22 12.69
C GLU A 89 15.63 3.21 12.08
N PHE A 90 15.65 3.39 10.76
CA PHE A 90 14.68 4.23 10.05
C PHE A 90 13.39 3.47 9.81
N ILE A 91 12.26 4.01 10.22
CA ILE A 91 10.96 3.36 10.11
C ILE A 91 10.50 3.36 8.65
N VAL A 92 10.14 2.20 8.11
CA VAL A 92 9.62 2.06 6.75
C VAL A 92 8.26 1.38 6.81
N GLY A 93 7.21 2.12 6.53
CA GLY A 93 5.86 1.59 6.41
C GLY A 93 5.41 1.45 4.97
N ALA A 94 4.39 0.65 4.72
CA ALA A 94 3.74 0.58 3.43
C ALA A 94 2.22 0.73 3.57
N ARG A 95 1.66 1.63 2.79
CA ARG A 95 0.21 1.74 2.65
C ARG A 95 -0.26 0.81 1.55
N VAL A 96 -1.21 -0.06 1.90
CA VAL A 96 -1.70 -1.14 1.03
C VAL A 96 -3.22 -1.12 0.95
N SER A 97 -3.78 -1.56 -0.18
CA SER A 97 -5.21 -1.80 -0.32
C SER A 97 -5.57 -3.21 0.17
N GLY A 98 -6.65 -3.34 0.93
CA GLY A 98 -7.21 -4.64 1.29
C GLY A 98 -8.27 -5.14 0.29
N ASP A 99 -8.77 -4.26 -0.58
CA ASP A 99 -9.74 -4.55 -1.63
C ASP A 99 -9.79 -3.33 -2.57
N ASP A 100 -9.48 -3.51 -3.83
CA ASP A 100 -9.47 -2.41 -4.81
C ASP A 100 -10.86 -2.06 -5.32
N ARG A 101 -11.81 -2.95 -5.17
CA ARG A 101 -13.17 -2.83 -5.74
C ARG A 101 -13.15 -2.52 -7.24
N LEU A 102 -12.19 -3.07 -7.94
CA LEU A 102 -11.98 -2.87 -9.36
C LEU A 102 -12.32 -4.16 -10.12
N PRO A 103 -13.36 -4.17 -10.98
CA PRO A 103 -13.67 -5.33 -11.80
C PRO A 103 -12.48 -5.72 -12.69
N GLY A 104 -12.01 -6.97 -12.57
CA GLY A 104 -10.84 -7.48 -13.31
C GLY A 104 -9.49 -7.05 -12.70
N GLY A 105 -9.49 -6.27 -11.61
CA GLY A 105 -8.29 -5.99 -10.80
C GLY A 105 -7.94 -7.15 -9.87
N LEU A 106 -7.06 -6.85 -8.91
CA LEU A 106 -6.69 -7.82 -7.87
C LEU A 106 -7.86 -8.12 -6.94
N SER A 107 -8.09 -9.39 -6.66
CA SER A 107 -9.06 -9.81 -5.64
C SER A 107 -8.52 -9.55 -4.24
N PRO A 108 -9.40 -9.46 -3.22
CA PRO A 108 -8.95 -9.33 -1.83
C PRO A 108 -8.05 -10.48 -1.37
N GLU A 109 -8.18 -11.68 -1.95
CA GLU A 109 -7.35 -12.85 -1.69
C GLU A 109 -5.94 -12.67 -2.27
N GLU A 110 -5.84 -12.20 -3.52
CA GLU A 110 -4.55 -11.89 -4.15
C GLU A 110 -3.82 -10.76 -3.44
N LEU A 111 -4.52 -9.69 -3.05
CA LEU A 111 -3.95 -8.60 -2.24
C LEU A 111 -3.43 -9.12 -0.89
N LEU A 112 -4.18 -9.98 -0.23
CA LEU A 112 -3.74 -10.60 1.01
C LEU A 112 -2.47 -11.44 0.83
N GLU A 113 -2.38 -12.24 -0.24
CA GLU A 113 -1.17 -13.01 -0.57
C GLU A 113 0.02 -12.09 -0.83
N ILE A 114 -0.18 -10.99 -1.55
CA ILE A 114 0.86 -9.99 -1.79
C ILE A 114 1.37 -9.40 -0.47
N ILE A 115 0.46 -8.97 0.42
CA ILE A 115 0.80 -8.38 1.71
C ILE A 115 1.55 -9.40 2.59
N GLN A 116 1.13 -10.66 2.61
CA GLN A 116 1.84 -11.72 3.32
C GLN A 116 3.26 -11.97 2.77
N ARG A 117 3.45 -11.86 1.45
CA ARG A 117 4.78 -12.00 0.85
C ARG A 117 5.69 -10.83 1.21
N LEU A 118 5.14 -9.60 1.28
CA LEU A 118 5.86 -8.42 1.77
C LEU A 118 6.22 -8.55 3.26
N ASP A 119 5.29 -9.02 4.10
CA ASP A 119 5.50 -9.27 5.53
C ASP A 119 6.69 -10.23 5.78
N ARG A 120 6.77 -11.32 5.01
CA ARG A 120 7.85 -12.31 5.11
C ARG A 120 9.24 -11.78 4.80
N THR A 121 9.36 -10.62 4.17
CA THR A 121 10.67 -9.98 3.92
C THR A 121 11.27 -9.35 5.17
N GLU A 122 10.44 -9.10 6.19
CA GLU A 122 10.81 -8.38 7.42
C GLU A 122 11.43 -7.01 7.14
N GLN A 123 11.09 -6.40 5.97
CA GLN A 123 11.63 -5.11 5.55
C GLN A 123 10.73 -3.93 5.91
N LEU A 124 9.50 -4.21 6.32
CA LEU A 124 8.50 -3.21 6.71
C LEU A 124 8.28 -3.22 8.22
N ASP A 125 8.09 -2.05 8.79
CA ASP A 125 7.83 -1.87 10.23
C ASP A 125 6.32 -1.75 10.52
N TYR A 126 5.50 -1.38 9.53
CA TYR A 126 4.04 -1.38 9.63
C TYR A 126 3.37 -1.42 8.26
N PHE A 127 2.10 -1.85 8.25
CA PHE A 127 1.18 -1.68 7.13
C PHE A 127 0.09 -0.67 7.48
N THR A 128 -0.16 0.31 6.61
CA THR A 128 -1.36 1.17 6.69
C THR A 128 -2.41 0.62 5.74
N VAL A 129 -3.54 0.14 6.29
CA VAL A 129 -4.59 -0.48 5.48
C VAL A 129 -5.64 0.54 5.06
N THR A 130 -5.92 0.53 3.77
CA THR A 130 -6.97 1.28 3.09
C THR A 130 -7.73 0.37 2.12
N GLY A 131 -8.52 0.93 1.22
CA GLY A 131 -9.19 0.19 0.16
C GLY A 131 -9.63 1.10 -0.97
N GLY A 132 -9.91 0.50 -2.11
CA GLY A 132 -10.24 1.22 -3.33
C GLY A 132 -9.02 1.75 -4.07
N THR A 133 -9.26 2.25 -5.26
CA THR A 133 -8.25 2.81 -6.18
C THR A 133 -8.84 4.03 -6.88
N ILE A 134 -8.00 4.87 -7.48
CA ILE A 134 -8.42 6.02 -8.28
C ILE A 134 -8.83 5.65 -9.70
N SER A 135 -8.70 4.40 -10.13
CA SER A 135 -8.96 3.95 -11.51
C SER A 135 -10.39 4.20 -11.97
N THR A 136 -11.37 4.11 -11.08
CA THR A 136 -12.79 4.35 -11.38
C THR A 136 -13.43 5.28 -10.36
N PHE A 137 -14.46 6.02 -10.78
CA PHE A 137 -15.22 6.88 -9.86
C PHE A 137 -15.81 6.11 -8.68
N ARG A 138 -16.28 4.89 -8.92
CA ARG A 138 -16.88 4.03 -7.89
C ARG A 138 -15.84 3.61 -6.85
N SER A 139 -14.69 3.16 -7.27
CA SER A 139 -13.63 2.73 -6.37
C SER A 139 -13.02 3.93 -5.62
N ARG A 140 -12.77 5.04 -6.31
CA ARG A 140 -12.28 6.28 -5.70
C ARG A 140 -13.18 6.81 -4.60
N GLY A 141 -14.51 6.76 -4.79
CA GLY A 141 -15.47 7.17 -3.77
C GLY A 141 -15.36 6.35 -2.48
N TRP A 142 -14.90 5.10 -2.59
CA TRP A 142 -14.64 4.24 -1.43
C TRP A 142 -13.22 4.43 -0.87
N ASN A 143 -12.23 4.69 -1.70
CA ASN A 143 -10.85 4.96 -1.27
C ASN A 143 -10.77 6.17 -0.31
N ILE A 144 -11.54 7.22 -0.59
CA ILE A 144 -11.69 8.39 0.29
C ILE A 144 -13.13 8.41 0.83
N PRO A 145 -13.47 7.52 1.80
CA PRO A 145 -14.86 7.31 2.17
C PRO A 145 -15.48 8.57 2.79
N SER A 146 -16.52 9.07 2.12
CA SER A 146 -17.34 10.21 2.57
C SER A 146 -18.36 9.77 3.63
N ALA A 147 -19.21 10.70 4.09
CA ALA A 147 -20.30 10.41 5.03
C ALA A 147 -21.31 9.38 4.51
N TYR A 148 -21.33 9.13 3.22
CA TYR A 148 -22.17 8.11 2.59
C TYR A 148 -21.79 6.67 2.98
N TYR A 149 -20.54 6.42 3.33
CA TYR A 149 -20.06 5.10 3.76
C TYR A 149 -20.17 4.94 5.29
N GLY A 150 -20.22 3.69 5.77
CA GLY A 150 -20.26 3.38 7.20
C GLY A 150 -19.01 3.83 7.96
N LEU A 151 -19.13 4.06 9.26
CA LEU A 151 -17.99 4.32 10.13
C LEU A 151 -17.06 3.11 10.16
N GLY A 152 -15.74 3.34 10.25
CA GLY A 152 -14.75 2.27 10.27
C GLY A 152 -14.69 1.47 8.96
N THR A 153 -14.81 2.15 7.82
CA THR A 153 -14.97 1.56 6.48
C THR A 153 -13.97 0.44 6.19
N PHE A 154 -12.73 0.54 6.66
CA PHE A 154 -11.67 -0.42 6.37
C PHE A 154 -11.31 -1.33 7.55
N VAL A 155 -12.01 -1.26 8.67
CA VAL A 155 -11.70 -2.06 9.88
C VAL A 155 -11.74 -3.56 9.60
N THR A 156 -12.73 -4.03 8.84
CA THR A 156 -12.83 -5.45 8.47
C THR A 156 -11.64 -5.89 7.59
N LEU A 157 -11.21 -5.06 6.65
CA LEU A 157 -10.04 -5.35 5.82
C LEU A 157 -8.76 -5.41 6.66
N ALA A 158 -8.59 -4.43 7.55
CA ALA A 158 -7.45 -4.39 8.46
C ALA A 158 -7.39 -5.62 9.36
N GLY A 159 -8.53 -6.02 9.96
CA GLY A 159 -8.61 -7.22 10.80
C GLY A 159 -8.26 -8.50 10.06
N ARG A 160 -8.68 -8.60 8.80
CA ARG A 160 -8.32 -9.73 7.93
C ARG A 160 -6.80 -9.79 7.67
N ILE A 161 -6.17 -8.65 7.36
CA ILE A 161 -4.72 -8.56 7.15
C ILE A 161 -4.00 -8.83 8.47
N ARG A 162 -4.38 -8.16 9.57
CA ARG A 162 -3.77 -8.28 10.89
C ARG A 162 -3.72 -9.72 11.40
N SER A 163 -4.74 -10.52 11.08
CA SER A 163 -4.78 -11.94 11.50
C SER A 163 -3.79 -12.84 10.75
N THR A 164 -3.09 -12.34 9.73
CA THR A 164 -2.24 -13.15 8.83
C THR A 164 -0.80 -12.64 8.70
N VAL A 165 -0.50 -11.45 9.26
CA VAL A 165 0.84 -10.84 9.23
C VAL A 165 1.39 -10.67 10.63
N ASN A 166 2.73 -10.58 10.75
CA ASN A 166 3.42 -10.29 12.01
C ASN A 166 3.66 -8.78 12.17
N THR A 167 3.87 -8.09 11.07
CA THR A 167 4.09 -6.63 11.01
C THR A 167 2.86 -5.88 11.54
N PRO A 168 3.03 -4.86 12.41
CA PRO A 168 1.95 -4.04 12.93
C PRO A 168 1.06 -3.44 11.86
N VAL A 169 -0.25 -3.39 12.12
CA VAL A 169 -1.26 -2.88 11.20
C VAL A 169 -1.90 -1.61 11.72
N ILE A 170 -1.86 -0.57 10.91
CA ILE A 170 -2.58 0.69 11.11
C ILE A 170 -3.85 0.66 10.27
N VAL A 171 -4.99 0.97 10.84
CA VAL A 171 -6.24 1.14 10.09
C VAL A 171 -6.67 2.59 10.02
N THR A 172 -7.16 2.99 8.84
CA THR A 172 -7.78 4.29 8.59
C THR A 172 -9.22 4.13 8.12
N GLY A 173 -9.90 5.19 7.72
CA GLY A 173 -11.19 5.12 7.03
C GLY A 173 -12.41 5.34 7.94
N ARG A 174 -12.79 6.62 8.09
CA ARG A 174 -13.98 7.06 8.85
C ARG A 174 -14.03 6.58 10.30
N ILE A 175 -12.90 6.56 10.98
CA ILE A 175 -12.82 6.50 12.43
C ILE A 175 -12.85 7.95 12.91
N VAL A 176 -13.93 8.36 13.58
CA VAL A 176 -14.24 9.78 13.81
C VAL A 176 -14.34 10.16 15.27
N THR A 177 -14.26 9.19 16.19
CA THR A 177 -14.23 9.46 17.62
C THR A 177 -13.16 8.63 18.33
N PRO A 178 -12.59 9.11 19.46
CA PRO A 178 -11.67 8.31 20.28
C PRO A 178 -12.29 6.99 20.77
N ALA A 179 -13.57 7.01 21.13
CA ALA A 179 -14.28 5.79 21.56
C ALA A 179 -14.35 4.73 20.45
N GLN A 180 -14.55 5.15 19.21
CA GLN A 180 -14.51 4.24 18.07
C GLN A 180 -13.10 3.71 17.82
N ALA A 181 -12.07 4.55 17.91
CA ALA A 181 -10.69 4.13 17.80
C ALA A 181 -10.33 3.07 18.87
N GLU A 182 -10.70 3.32 20.11
CA GLU A 182 -10.50 2.39 21.23
C GLU A 182 -11.23 1.04 21.01
N GLN A 183 -12.43 1.08 20.45
CA GLN A 183 -13.17 -0.14 20.11
C GLN A 183 -12.47 -0.97 19.02
N VAL A 184 -11.89 -0.31 18.01
CA VAL A 184 -11.11 -0.98 16.94
C VAL A 184 -9.90 -1.69 17.54
N LEU A 185 -9.13 -1.01 18.42
CA LEU A 185 -7.96 -1.61 19.07
C LEU A 185 -8.36 -2.78 19.98
N LYS A 186 -9.40 -2.62 20.81
CA LYS A 186 -9.92 -3.69 21.68
C LYS A 186 -10.41 -4.91 20.93
N SER A 187 -10.93 -4.73 19.73
CA SER A 187 -11.36 -5.85 18.87
C SER A 187 -10.19 -6.65 18.27
N GLY A 188 -8.96 -6.14 18.35
CA GLY A 188 -7.78 -6.74 17.73
C GLY A 188 -7.74 -6.59 16.20
N ALA A 189 -8.57 -5.72 15.63
CA ALA A 189 -8.63 -5.51 14.19
C ALA A 189 -7.41 -4.73 13.65
N ALA A 190 -6.72 -3.98 14.49
CA ALA A 190 -5.50 -3.26 14.15
C ALA A 190 -4.69 -2.99 15.42
N ASP A 191 -3.40 -2.67 15.25
CA ASP A 191 -2.49 -2.28 16.33
C ASP A 191 -2.51 -0.77 16.57
N LEU A 192 -2.77 0.02 15.51
CA LEU A 192 -2.89 1.47 15.56
C LEU A 192 -4.08 1.95 14.72
N VAL A 193 -4.51 3.17 15.02
CA VAL A 193 -5.63 3.83 14.30
C VAL A 193 -5.19 5.18 13.76
N GLY A 194 -5.42 5.38 12.47
CA GLY A 194 -5.20 6.66 11.80
C GLY A 194 -6.50 7.48 11.71
N MET A 195 -6.48 8.69 12.27
CA MET A 195 -7.58 9.65 12.20
C MET A 195 -7.05 10.95 11.59
N THR A 196 -7.66 11.43 10.51
CA THR A 196 -7.23 12.67 9.84
C THR A 196 -8.32 13.72 9.92
N ARG A 197 -9.39 13.59 9.13
CA ARG A 197 -10.47 14.58 9.07
C ARG A 197 -11.23 14.79 10.38
N ALA A 198 -11.18 13.83 11.28
CA ALA A 198 -11.83 13.95 12.58
C ALA A 198 -11.03 14.80 13.59
N LEU A 199 -9.77 15.14 13.25
CA LEU A 199 -8.87 15.95 14.09
C LEU A 199 -8.67 17.36 13.55
N ILE A 200 -9.35 17.73 12.46
CA ILE A 200 -9.39 19.07 11.86
C ILE A 200 -10.66 19.80 12.29
#